data_cb80682a9178cd17bb1584ff93b4b974
#
_entry.id   cb80682a9178cd17bb1584ff93b4b974
#
_cell.length_a   1.000
_cell.length_b   1.000
_cell.length_c   1.000
_cell.angle_alpha   90.00
_cell.angle_beta   90.00
_cell.angle_gamma   90.00
#
_symmetry.space_group_name_H-M   'P 1'
#
loop_
_entity.id
_entity.type
_entity.pdbx_description
1 polymer ?
#
loop_
_entity_poly.entity_id
_entity_poly.type
_entity_poly.pdbx_seq_one_letter_code
_entity_poly.pdbx_strand_id
1 'polypeptide(L)'
;MKEGQYPPYKASGMAYISFARRQPQLFKVLFMRDRTGEPQPAEDELTRRIIGLIMKNTGLEEQAAYTLHIELWIFIHGIASMLVTGYLNLEETVISTMVTDVYQGLLARKKEETA
;
A
#
# COMPACT_ATOMS: atom_id res chain seq x y z
N MET A 1 -7.48 -3.91 15.36
CA MET A 1 -8.42 -3.56 14.28
C MET A 1 -9.38 -4.72 14.05
N LYS A 2 -10.63 -4.44 13.94
CA LYS A 2 -11.62 -5.48 13.67
C LYS A 2 -11.53 -5.92 12.22
N GLU A 3 -11.72 -7.23 12.02
CA GLU A 3 -11.83 -7.78 10.68
C GLU A 3 -12.99 -7.11 9.95
N GLY A 4 -12.77 -6.76 8.68
CA GLY A 4 -13.78 -6.11 7.87
C GLY A 4 -13.95 -4.61 8.11
N GLN A 5 -13.14 -4.00 8.96
CA GLN A 5 -13.22 -2.57 9.22
C GLN A 5 -12.88 -1.74 7.99
N TYR A 6 -11.98 -2.23 7.15
CA TYR A 6 -11.53 -1.53 5.94
C TYR A 6 -11.79 -2.36 4.69
N PRO A 7 -12.01 -1.70 3.54
CA PRO A 7 -12.09 -2.40 2.26
C PRO A 7 -10.81 -3.20 1.99
N PRO A 8 -10.88 -4.27 1.20
CA PRO A 8 -9.70 -5.12 0.92
C PRO A 8 -8.45 -4.37 0.47
N TYR A 9 -8.60 -3.39 -0.42
CA TYR A 9 -7.43 -2.66 -0.95
C TYR A 9 -6.69 -1.90 0.16
N LYS A 10 -7.41 -1.56 1.22
CA LYS A 10 -6.91 -0.69 2.29
C LYS A 10 -6.49 -1.49 3.52
N ALA A 11 -7.11 -2.65 3.73
CA ALA A 11 -6.90 -3.45 4.94
C ALA A 11 -5.44 -3.84 5.15
N SER A 12 -4.77 -4.33 4.12
CA SER A 12 -3.36 -4.74 4.23
C SER A 12 -2.45 -3.55 4.49
N GLY A 13 -2.74 -2.40 3.87
CA GLY A 13 -1.96 -1.19 4.09
C GLY A 13 -2.09 -0.67 5.51
N MET A 14 -3.31 -0.65 6.04
CA MET A 14 -3.53 -0.22 7.42
C MET A 14 -2.88 -1.17 8.41
N ALA A 15 -2.91 -2.48 8.12
CA ALA A 15 -2.24 -3.48 8.95
C ALA A 15 -0.71 -3.28 8.93
N TYR A 16 -0.16 -2.97 7.77
CA TYR A 16 1.27 -2.71 7.61
C TYR A 16 1.71 -1.50 8.45
N ILE A 17 0.93 -0.42 8.38
CA ILE A 17 1.22 0.78 9.16
C ILE A 17 1.10 0.51 10.66
N SER A 18 0.07 -0.24 11.06
CA SER A 18 -0.12 -0.62 12.46
C SER A 18 1.07 -1.45 12.96
N PHE A 19 1.55 -2.39 12.14
CA PHE A 19 2.72 -3.19 12.48
C PHE A 19 3.95 -2.30 12.68
N ALA A 20 4.16 -1.34 11.79
CA ALA A 20 5.29 -0.42 11.90
C ALA A 20 5.26 0.35 13.21
N ARG A 21 4.07 0.80 13.63
CA ARG A 21 3.90 1.53 14.89
C ARG A 21 4.17 0.66 16.11
N ARG A 22 3.64 -0.57 16.09
CA ARG A 22 3.76 -1.47 17.24
C ARG A 22 5.13 -2.10 17.37
N GLN A 23 5.82 -2.30 16.25
CA GLN A 23 7.10 -3.01 16.19
C GLN A 23 8.11 -2.23 15.36
N PRO A 24 8.47 -0.98 15.78
CA PRO A 24 9.31 -0.13 14.93
C PRO A 24 10.69 -0.71 14.65
N GLN A 25 11.31 -1.39 15.62
CA GLN A 25 12.63 -1.95 15.38
C GLN A 25 12.57 -3.13 14.42
N LEU A 26 11.56 -3.98 14.57
CA LEU A 26 11.38 -5.10 13.65
C LEU A 26 11.04 -4.60 12.24
N PHE A 27 10.22 -3.55 12.14
CA PHE A 27 9.90 -2.93 10.86
C PHE A 27 11.18 -2.47 10.16
N LYS A 28 12.08 -1.80 10.89
CA LYS A 28 13.34 -1.33 10.31
C LYS A 28 14.18 -2.49 9.77
N VAL A 29 14.27 -3.56 10.54
CA VAL A 29 15.04 -4.74 10.14
C VAL A 29 14.47 -5.38 8.88
N LEU A 30 13.14 -5.49 8.79
CA LEU A 30 12.49 -6.19 7.68
C LEU A 30 12.38 -5.35 6.41
N PHE A 31 12.10 -4.05 6.55
CA PHE A 31 11.69 -3.23 5.41
C PHE A 31 12.59 -2.05 5.09
N MET A 32 13.51 -1.68 5.99
CA MET A 32 14.40 -0.54 5.78
C MET A 32 15.86 -0.97 5.62
N ARG A 33 16.10 -2.23 5.31
CA ARG A 33 17.43 -2.78 5.03
C ARG A 33 17.73 -2.69 3.54
N ASP A 34 18.98 -2.93 3.20
CA ASP A 34 19.38 -3.04 1.80
C ASP A 34 18.70 -4.26 1.18
N ARG A 35 17.94 -4.04 0.14
CA ARG A 35 17.20 -5.08 -0.56
C ARG A 35 17.68 -5.29 -1.98
N THR A 36 18.87 -4.82 -2.28
CA THR A 36 19.51 -5.04 -3.58
C THR A 36 19.62 -6.53 -3.84
N GLY A 37 19.19 -6.97 -5.02
CA GLY A 37 19.24 -8.39 -5.38
C GLY A 37 18.01 -9.19 -5.02
N GLU A 38 17.07 -8.61 -4.27
CA GLU A 38 15.80 -9.29 -4.00
C GLU A 38 14.90 -9.20 -5.25
N PRO A 39 13.98 -10.15 -5.43
CA PRO A 39 13.06 -10.11 -6.58
C PRO A 39 12.28 -8.81 -6.61
N GLN A 40 12.10 -8.26 -7.81
CA GLN A 40 11.27 -7.09 -7.99
C GLN A 40 9.80 -7.44 -7.78
N PRO A 41 8.93 -6.47 -7.41
CA PRO A 41 7.52 -6.76 -7.17
C PRO A 41 6.82 -7.49 -8.32
N ALA A 42 7.13 -7.14 -9.56
CA ALA A 42 6.50 -7.79 -10.71
C ALA A 42 6.83 -9.27 -10.83
N GLU A 43 7.90 -9.72 -10.17
CA GLU A 43 8.35 -11.12 -10.20
C GLU A 43 7.76 -11.94 -9.06
N ASP A 44 7.14 -11.29 -8.08
CA ASP A 44 6.61 -11.93 -6.90
C ASP A 44 5.20 -12.47 -7.16
N GLU A 45 4.98 -13.75 -6.83
CA GLU A 45 3.68 -14.39 -7.05
C GLU A 45 2.56 -13.73 -6.25
N LEU A 46 2.85 -13.34 -5.01
CA LEU A 46 1.83 -12.66 -4.19
C LEU A 46 1.39 -11.36 -4.84
N THR A 47 2.35 -10.60 -5.36
CA THR A 47 2.05 -9.36 -6.07
C THR A 47 1.18 -9.63 -7.29
N ARG A 48 1.47 -10.68 -8.04
CA ARG A 48 0.65 -11.03 -9.21
C ARG A 48 -0.79 -11.35 -8.82
N ARG A 49 -0.99 -12.03 -7.70
CA ARG A 49 -2.33 -12.32 -7.20
C ARG A 49 -3.06 -11.03 -6.81
N ILE A 50 -2.37 -10.12 -6.16
CA ILE A 50 -2.93 -8.81 -5.78
C ILE A 50 -3.34 -8.05 -7.03
N ILE A 51 -2.50 -8.02 -8.05
CA ILE A 51 -2.81 -7.36 -9.32
C ILE A 51 -4.05 -7.97 -9.94
N GLY A 52 -4.18 -9.29 -9.93
CA GLY A 52 -5.37 -9.97 -10.45
C GLY A 52 -6.64 -9.55 -9.74
N LEU A 53 -6.58 -9.39 -8.42
CA LEU A 53 -7.73 -8.93 -7.64
C LEU A 53 -8.08 -7.48 -7.97
N ILE A 54 -7.07 -6.63 -8.14
CA ILE A 54 -7.30 -5.23 -8.51
C ILE A 54 -7.99 -5.17 -9.88
N MET A 55 -7.50 -5.94 -10.85
CA MET A 55 -8.11 -5.98 -12.18
C MET A 55 -9.58 -6.41 -12.11
N LYS A 56 -9.86 -7.43 -11.31
CA LYS A 56 -11.22 -7.93 -11.14
C LYS A 56 -12.13 -6.88 -10.51
N ASN A 57 -11.65 -6.20 -9.48
CA ASN A 57 -12.46 -5.29 -8.71
C ASN A 57 -12.61 -3.90 -9.33
N THR A 58 -11.67 -3.48 -10.16
CA THR A 58 -11.66 -2.13 -10.73
C THR A 58 -11.94 -2.09 -12.22
N GLY A 59 -11.72 -3.21 -12.91
CA GLY A 59 -11.81 -3.25 -14.37
C GLY A 59 -10.59 -2.71 -15.09
N LEU A 60 -9.53 -2.37 -14.35
CA LEU A 60 -8.28 -1.89 -14.95
C LEU A 60 -7.53 -3.02 -15.66
N GLU A 61 -6.78 -2.66 -16.69
CA GLU A 61 -5.87 -3.59 -17.35
C GLU A 61 -4.67 -3.85 -16.45
N GLU A 62 -3.92 -4.92 -16.75
CA GLU A 62 -2.81 -5.37 -15.92
C GLU A 62 -1.80 -4.27 -15.61
N GLN A 63 -1.35 -3.54 -16.63
CA GLN A 63 -0.33 -2.50 -16.43
C GLN A 63 -0.83 -1.40 -15.50
N ALA A 64 -2.07 -0.95 -15.70
CA ALA A 64 -2.66 0.10 -14.85
C ALA A 64 -2.85 -0.41 -13.42
N ALA A 65 -3.29 -1.65 -13.27
CA ALA A 65 -3.48 -2.25 -11.94
C ALA A 65 -2.14 -2.39 -11.20
N TYR A 66 -1.10 -2.82 -11.91
CA TYR A 66 0.23 -2.94 -11.33
C TYR A 66 0.74 -1.57 -10.86
N THR A 67 0.61 -0.56 -11.71
CA THR A 67 1.07 0.79 -11.36
C THR A 67 0.30 1.34 -10.16
N LEU A 68 -1.02 1.13 -10.13
CA LEU A 68 -1.84 1.54 -8.99
C LEU A 68 -1.34 0.89 -7.69
N HIS A 69 -1.07 -0.41 -7.75
CA HIS A 69 -0.58 -1.14 -6.58
C HIS A 69 0.75 -0.57 -6.08
N ILE A 70 1.69 -0.34 -6.99
CA ILE A 70 3.02 0.16 -6.61
C ILE A 70 2.92 1.60 -6.06
N GLU A 71 2.12 2.45 -6.69
CA GLU A 71 1.94 3.82 -6.22
C GLU A 71 1.35 3.85 -4.80
N LEU A 72 0.33 3.03 -4.57
CA LEU A 72 -0.28 2.96 -3.23
C LEU A 72 0.70 2.39 -2.22
N TRP A 73 1.44 1.34 -2.59
CA TRP A 73 2.43 0.72 -1.72
C TRP A 73 3.53 1.71 -1.32
N ILE A 74 4.03 2.48 -2.28
CA ILE A 74 5.06 3.50 -2.01
C ILE A 74 4.52 4.52 -1.00
N PHE A 75 3.27 4.95 -1.18
CA PHE A 75 2.64 5.91 -0.27
C PHE A 75 2.53 5.34 1.14
N ILE A 76 2.03 4.13 1.27
CA ILE A 76 1.85 3.45 2.56
C ILE A 76 3.19 3.22 3.25
N HIS A 77 4.18 2.76 2.50
CA HIS A 77 5.52 2.54 3.04
C HIS A 77 6.14 3.87 3.50
N GLY A 78 5.89 4.94 2.76
CA GLY A 78 6.35 6.28 3.15
C GLY A 78 5.76 6.71 4.48
N ILE A 79 4.46 6.53 4.68
CA ILE A 79 3.81 6.84 5.95
C ILE A 79 4.44 6.02 7.08
N ALA A 80 4.55 4.70 6.88
CA ALA A 80 5.10 3.80 7.90
C ALA A 80 6.51 4.22 8.29
N SER A 81 7.36 4.53 7.31
CA SER A 81 8.74 4.93 7.56
C SER A 81 8.82 6.24 8.33
N MET A 82 7.96 7.20 8.00
CA MET A 82 7.95 8.49 8.70
C MET A 82 7.44 8.36 10.14
N LEU A 83 6.49 7.47 10.38
CA LEU A 83 6.02 7.21 11.73
C LEU A 83 7.09 6.53 12.57
N VAL A 84 7.79 5.56 11.99
CA VAL A 84 8.81 4.77 12.69
C VAL A 84 10.00 5.65 13.08
N THR A 85 10.37 6.60 12.24
CA THR A 85 11.48 7.50 12.53
C THR A 85 11.08 8.68 13.42
N GLY A 86 9.79 8.80 13.72
CA GLY A 86 9.30 9.90 14.55
C GLY A 86 9.13 11.22 13.81
N TYR A 87 9.34 11.21 12.49
CA TYR A 87 9.21 12.44 11.69
C TYR A 87 7.77 12.93 11.64
N LEU A 88 6.82 11.99 11.50
CA LEU A 88 5.39 12.30 11.55
C LEU A 88 4.74 11.55 12.70
N ASN A 89 3.70 12.15 13.25
CA ASN A 89 2.87 11.49 14.27
C ASN A 89 1.42 11.78 13.92
N LEU A 90 0.78 10.85 13.23
CA LEU A 90 -0.58 10.99 12.73
C LEU A 90 -1.49 9.98 13.38
N GLU A 91 -2.73 10.38 13.67
CA GLU A 91 -3.73 9.46 14.19
C GLU A 91 -4.20 8.50 13.10
N GLU A 92 -4.66 7.34 13.50
CA GLU A 92 -5.13 6.32 12.57
C GLU A 92 -6.24 6.83 11.66
N THR A 93 -7.17 7.63 12.19
CA THR A 93 -8.27 8.18 11.39
C THR A 93 -7.77 9.08 10.28
N VAL A 94 -6.73 9.87 10.55
CA VAL A 94 -6.11 10.75 9.55
C VAL A 94 -5.42 9.91 8.48
N ILE A 95 -4.65 8.92 8.89
CA ILE A 95 -3.96 8.01 7.97
C ILE A 95 -4.98 7.30 7.08
N SER A 96 -6.07 6.81 7.69
CA SER A 96 -7.13 6.13 6.96
C SER A 96 -7.72 7.01 5.86
N THR A 97 -7.98 8.27 6.16
CA THR A 97 -8.50 9.23 5.19
C THR A 97 -7.49 9.46 4.07
N MET A 98 -6.21 9.63 4.41
CA MET A 98 -5.16 9.86 3.43
C MET A 98 -5.02 8.67 2.47
N VAL A 99 -5.08 7.45 3.00
CA VAL A 99 -5.02 6.24 2.15
C VAL A 99 -6.20 6.21 1.19
N THR A 100 -7.39 6.53 1.67
CA THR A 100 -8.58 6.58 0.81
C THR A 100 -8.42 7.63 -0.29
N ASP A 101 -7.97 8.83 0.07
CA ASP A 101 -7.80 9.92 -0.89
C ASP A 101 -6.81 9.53 -1.99
N VAL A 102 -5.69 8.95 -1.60
CA VAL A 102 -4.67 8.54 -2.57
C VAL A 102 -5.20 7.44 -3.48
N TYR A 103 -5.84 6.41 -2.90
CA TYR A 103 -6.38 5.32 -3.69
C TYR A 103 -7.43 5.81 -4.69
N GLN A 104 -8.39 6.60 -4.22
CA GLN A 104 -9.47 7.08 -5.08
C GLN A 104 -8.94 7.99 -6.18
N GLY A 105 -8.00 8.85 -5.85
CA GLY A 105 -7.39 9.74 -6.84
C GLY A 105 -6.62 8.96 -7.90
N LEU A 106 -5.83 7.97 -7.47
CA LEU A 106 -5.07 7.15 -8.41
C LEU A 106 -6.01 6.32 -9.30
N LEU A 107 -7.03 5.73 -8.70
CA LEU A 107 -8.00 4.93 -9.46
C LEU A 107 -8.72 5.76 -10.50
N ALA A 108 -9.19 6.95 -10.11
CA ALA A 108 -9.89 7.86 -11.00
C ALA A 108 -9.00 8.25 -12.19
N ARG A 109 -7.73 8.54 -11.91
CA ARG A 109 -6.78 8.90 -12.95
C ARG A 109 -6.55 7.75 -13.93
N LYS A 110 -6.40 6.52 -13.42
CA LYS A 110 -6.20 5.35 -14.27
C LYS A 110 -7.39 5.09 -15.16
N LYS A 111 -8.61 5.25 -14.63
CA LYS A 111 -9.82 5.07 -15.41
C LYS A 111 -10.00 6.16 -16.47
N GLU A 112 -9.61 7.38 -16.14
CA GLU A 112 -9.64 8.49 -17.09
C GLU A 112 -8.71 8.21 -18.27
N GLU A 113 -7.52 7.67 -18.00
CA GLU A 113 -6.54 7.36 -19.04
C GLU A 113 -6.99 6.24 -19.97
N THR A 114 -7.87 5.35 -19.50
CA THR A 114 -8.33 4.20 -20.28
C THR A 114 -9.69 4.43 -20.94
N ALA A 115 -10.34 5.56 -20.63
CA ALA A 115 -11.67 5.88 -21.16
C ALA A 115 -11.61 6.33 -22.62
#